data_a0ac7645517f4f923249ecf5db01a06a
#
_entry.id   a0ac7645517f4f923249ecf5db01a06a
#
_cell.length_a   1.000
_cell.length_b   1.000
_cell.length_c   1.000
_cell.angle_alpha   90.00
_cell.angle_beta   90.00
_cell.angle_gamma   90.00
#
_symmetry.space_group_name_H-M   'P 1'
#
loop_
_entity.id
_entity.type
_entity.pdbx_description
1 polymer ?
#
loop_
_entity_poly.entity_id
_entity_poly.type
_entity_poly.pdbx_seq_one_letter_code
_entity_poly.pdbx_strand_id
1 'polypeptide(L)'
;YAFNYCFSQETQVFFNVNSWYNDTILNLGGYLMSNTILRNENVSVTLKSLGGELTSIKDASGTEYLWQGNPDFWSGQAPVLFPIVGCLRNGTATIGNSKTCSFGRHGLARKLEFTLVSSSETCAVYSLKADDSTKEQYPYDFELQMIYELTDHGVKISHKVINHGDIVMPYCIGGHPAF
;
A
#
# COMPACT_ATOMS: atom_id res chain seq x y z
N TYR A 1 16.98 10.21 20.82
CA TYR A 1 16.86 10.58 19.42
C TYR A 1 15.50 11.23 19.22
N ALA A 2 15.49 12.51 18.81
CA ALA A 2 14.28 13.30 18.61
C ALA A 2 13.59 12.81 17.32
N PHE A 3 12.36 12.34 17.44
CA PHE A 3 11.50 12.06 16.29
C PHE A 3 10.90 13.40 15.83
N ASN A 4 11.26 13.83 14.63
CA ASN A 4 10.61 14.95 13.99
C ASN A 4 9.18 14.55 13.62
N TYR A 5 8.20 15.29 14.13
CA TYR A 5 6.79 15.14 13.81
C TYR A 5 6.57 15.54 12.35
N CYS A 6 6.12 14.61 11.53
CA CYS A 6 5.70 14.90 10.16
C CYS A 6 4.18 15.12 10.16
N PHE A 7 3.75 16.36 9.94
CA PHE A 7 2.35 16.70 9.67
C PHE A 7 2.04 16.32 8.22
N SER A 8 0.92 15.68 7.98
CA SER A 8 0.28 15.34 6.69
C SER A 8 1.13 15.67 5.45
N GLN A 9 2.00 14.76 5.05
CA GLN A 9 2.67 14.85 3.76
C GLN A 9 2.26 13.68 2.88
N GLU A 10 1.85 13.99 1.65
CA GLU A 10 1.72 13.02 0.58
C GLU A 10 3.13 12.54 0.21
N THR A 11 3.40 11.25 0.40
CA THR A 11 4.63 10.63 -0.12
C THR A 11 4.33 10.11 -1.52
N GLN A 12 5.02 10.63 -2.52
CA GLN A 12 4.85 10.24 -3.92
C GLN A 12 6.05 9.42 -4.38
N VAL A 13 5.78 8.31 -5.04
CA VAL A 13 6.78 7.44 -5.66
C VAL A 13 6.44 7.29 -7.14
N PHE A 14 7.41 7.54 -8.02
CA PHE A 14 7.23 7.45 -9.47
C PHE A 14 8.03 6.28 -10.03
N PHE A 15 7.39 5.46 -10.87
CA PHE A 15 8.03 4.43 -11.68
C PHE A 15 7.77 4.71 -13.15
N ASN A 16 8.81 4.61 -13.98
CA ASN A 16 8.73 4.88 -15.42
C ASN A 16 9.17 3.65 -16.22
N VAL A 17 8.36 3.22 -17.20
CA VAL A 17 8.60 2.07 -18.07
C VAL A 17 8.43 2.45 -19.54
N ASN A 18 9.41 2.09 -20.36
CA ASN A 18 9.40 2.38 -21.79
C ASN A 18 9.37 1.08 -22.60
N SER A 19 8.31 0.84 -23.39
CA SER A 19 8.17 -0.02 -24.61
C SER A 19 6.99 -1.03 -24.64
N TRP A 20 6.48 -1.35 -25.81
CA TRP A 20 5.18 -1.74 -26.34
C TRP A 20 4.77 -3.25 -26.35
N TYR A 21 3.53 -3.62 -26.32
CA TYR A 21 2.40 -4.28 -27.00
C TYR A 21 1.78 -5.59 -26.41
N ASN A 22 0.50 -5.58 -26.39
CA ASN A 22 -0.76 -6.38 -26.51
C ASN A 22 -1.02 -7.76 -25.82
N ASP A 23 -2.17 -7.72 -25.20
CA ASP A 23 -3.41 -8.52 -25.01
C ASP A 23 -3.43 -10.00 -24.60
N THR A 24 -4.23 -10.31 -23.58
CA THR A 24 -5.51 -11.06 -23.64
C THR A 24 -6.07 -11.36 -22.21
N ILE A 25 -7.38 -11.17 -22.05
CA ILE A 25 -8.16 -11.43 -20.83
C ILE A 25 -8.54 -12.91 -20.75
N LEU A 26 -8.35 -13.55 -19.58
CA LEU A 26 -9.03 -14.80 -19.23
C LEU A 26 -9.67 -14.72 -17.83
N ASN A 27 -10.98 -14.93 -17.82
CA ASN A 27 -11.85 -14.98 -16.67
C ASN A 27 -12.07 -16.43 -16.22
N LEU A 28 -11.70 -16.80 -14.98
CA LEU A 28 -12.07 -18.09 -14.38
C LEU A 28 -12.49 -17.87 -12.93
N GLY A 29 -13.74 -18.21 -12.63
CA GLY A 29 -14.40 -18.00 -11.35
C GLY A 29 -13.83 -18.83 -10.19
N GLY A 30 -13.80 -18.22 -9.03
CA GLY A 30 -13.52 -18.82 -7.72
C GLY A 30 -13.03 -17.75 -6.76
N TYR A 31 -13.69 -17.56 -5.64
CA TYR A 31 -13.48 -16.60 -4.54
C TYR A 31 -12.57 -15.41 -4.88
N LEU A 32 -13.22 -14.34 -5.31
CA LEU A 32 -12.55 -13.15 -5.84
C LEU A 32 -11.81 -12.40 -4.73
N MET A 33 -10.53 -12.64 -4.60
CA MET A 33 -9.61 -11.55 -4.28
C MET A 33 -9.74 -10.56 -5.45
N SER A 34 -10.43 -9.46 -5.25
CA SER A 34 -10.73 -8.54 -6.34
C SER A 34 -9.47 -7.77 -6.72
N ASN A 35 -8.75 -8.28 -7.72
CA ASN A 35 -7.67 -7.53 -8.33
C ASN A 35 -8.27 -6.36 -9.12
N THR A 36 -7.79 -5.16 -8.87
CA THR A 36 -8.08 -3.99 -9.70
C THR A 36 -6.95 -3.82 -10.71
N ILE A 37 -7.31 -3.68 -11.97
CA ILE A 37 -6.35 -3.44 -13.05
C ILE A 37 -6.54 -2.02 -13.56
N LEU A 38 -5.46 -1.24 -13.54
CA LEU A 38 -5.38 0.07 -14.18
C LEU A 38 -4.58 -0.07 -15.46
N ARG A 39 -4.99 0.63 -16.52
CA ARG A 39 -4.35 0.52 -17.83
C ARG A 39 -4.44 1.81 -18.63
N ASN A 40 -3.37 2.13 -19.35
CA ASN A 40 -3.34 3.06 -20.47
C ASN A 40 -2.62 2.41 -21.65
N GLU A 41 -2.26 3.17 -22.67
CA GLU A 41 -1.60 2.66 -23.89
C GLU A 41 -0.20 2.07 -23.63
N ASN A 42 0.49 2.52 -22.58
CA ASN A 42 1.90 2.22 -22.33
C ASN A 42 2.13 1.32 -21.11
N VAL A 43 1.22 1.35 -20.13
CA VAL A 43 1.41 0.71 -18.81
C VAL A 43 0.13 0.03 -18.35
N SER A 44 0.27 -1.15 -17.76
CA SER A 44 -0.77 -1.77 -16.95
C SER A 44 -0.24 -2.10 -15.56
N VAL A 45 -1.06 -1.89 -14.53
CA VAL A 45 -0.74 -2.28 -13.15
C VAL A 45 -1.87 -3.11 -12.55
N THR A 46 -1.51 -4.05 -11.69
CA THR A 46 -2.47 -4.86 -10.95
C THR A 46 -2.32 -4.57 -9.46
N LEU A 47 -3.44 -4.37 -8.80
CA LEU A 47 -3.55 -4.08 -7.38
C LEU A 47 -4.41 -5.16 -6.72
N LYS A 48 -4.11 -5.53 -5.47
CA LYS A 48 -4.95 -6.40 -4.65
C LYS A 48 -5.45 -5.67 -3.41
N SER A 49 -6.60 -6.08 -2.90
CA SER A 49 -7.21 -5.49 -1.69
C SER A 49 -6.39 -5.78 -0.42
N LEU A 50 -5.82 -6.98 -0.31
CA LEU A 50 -4.95 -7.31 0.82
C LEU A 50 -3.70 -6.43 0.82
N GLY A 51 -3.55 -5.60 1.84
CA GLY A 51 -2.47 -4.62 1.94
C GLY A 51 -2.65 -3.39 1.05
N GLY A 52 -3.72 -3.32 0.23
CA GLY A 52 -3.86 -2.33 -0.83
C GLY A 52 -2.67 -2.38 -1.80
N GLU A 53 -2.09 -3.55 -2.03
CA GLU A 53 -0.73 -3.74 -2.55
C GLU A 53 -0.69 -3.78 -4.08
N LEU A 54 0.32 -3.14 -4.65
CA LEU A 54 0.71 -3.27 -6.05
C LEU A 54 1.35 -4.65 -6.29
N THR A 55 0.87 -5.39 -7.28
CA THR A 55 1.30 -6.78 -7.54
C THR A 55 1.86 -7.00 -8.94
N SER A 56 1.69 -6.05 -9.86
CA SER A 56 2.24 -6.11 -11.21
C SER A 56 2.41 -4.71 -11.78
N ILE A 57 3.50 -4.50 -12.51
CA ILE A 57 3.72 -3.35 -13.39
C ILE A 57 4.23 -3.89 -14.71
N LYS A 58 3.44 -3.74 -15.75
CA LYS A 58 3.83 -4.18 -17.11
C LYS A 58 3.84 -3.02 -18.07
N ASP A 59 4.82 -3.01 -18.95
CA ASP A 59 4.79 -2.16 -20.15
C ASP A 59 3.83 -2.72 -21.21
N ALA A 60 3.71 -2.01 -22.31
CA ALA A 60 2.86 -2.41 -23.42
C ALA A 60 3.38 -3.66 -24.14
N SER A 61 4.64 -4.08 -23.98
CA SER A 61 5.17 -5.36 -24.51
C SER A 61 4.84 -6.55 -23.60
N GLY A 62 4.28 -6.29 -22.41
CA GLY A 62 3.99 -7.29 -21.39
C GLY A 62 5.16 -7.62 -20.48
N THR A 63 6.27 -6.89 -20.58
CA THR A 63 7.41 -7.05 -19.68
C THR A 63 7.02 -6.70 -18.24
N GLU A 64 7.17 -7.64 -17.32
CA GLU A 64 6.90 -7.43 -15.90
C GLU A 64 8.12 -6.79 -15.20
N TYR A 65 7.90 -5.68 -14.52
CA TYR A 65 8.95 -4.94 -13.80
C TYR A 65 8.94 -5.18 -12.31
N LEU A 66 7.79 -5.60 -11.75
CA LEU A 66 7.69 -5.85 -10.33
C LEU A 66 8.06 -7.30 -10.01
N TRP A 67 8.77 -7.52 -8.91
CA TRP A 67 9.02 -8.84 -8.36
C TRP A 67 7.71 -9.62 -8.17
N GLN A 68 7.69 -10.89 -8.61
CA GLN A 68 6.47 -11.70 -8.61
C GLN A 68 6.29 -12.61 -7.38
N GLY A 69 6.98 -12.29 -6.27
CA GLY A 69 6.73 -12.92 -4.97
C GLY A 69 7.12 -14.39 -4.91
N ASN A 70 8.24 -14.80 -5.51
CA ASN A 70 8.71 -16.19 -5.39
C ASN A 70 9.02 -16.54 -3.93
N PRO A 71 8.28 -17.50 -3.33
CA PRO A 71 8.40 -17.83 -1.89
C PRO A 71 9.75 -18.41 -1.51
N ASP A 72 10.54 -18.93 -2.45
CA ASP A 72 11.89 -19.43 -2.19
C ASP A 72 12.86 -18.30 -1.79
N PHE A 73 12.51 -17.05 -2.12
CA PHE A 73 13.30 -15.88 -1.79
C PHE A 73 12.51 -14.90 -0.92
N TRP A 74 11.41 -14.38 -1.44
CA TRP A 74 10.54 -13.44 -0.73
C TRP A 74 9.15 -13.40 -1.37
N SER A 75 8.13 -13.74 -0.57
CA SER A 75 6.74 -13.81 -1.02
C SER A 75 6.02 -12.45 -1.13
N GLY A 76 6.61 -11.36 -0.63
CA GLY A 76 6.07 -10.01 -0.79
C GLY A 76 6.38 -9.43 -2.16
N GLN A 77 5.72 -8.34 -2.55
CA GLN A 77 5.91 -7.64 -3.81
C GLN A 77 6.16 -6.14 -3.63
N ALA A 78 5.18 -5.39 -3.12
CA ALA A 78 5.29 -3.96 -2.88
C ALA A 78 4.51 -3.53 -1.62
N PRO A 79 4.72 -4.15 -0.45
CA PRO A 79 3.89 -3.88 0.72
C PRO A 79 4.05 -2.43 1.21
N VAL A 80 2.93 -1.86 1.68
CA VAL A 80 2.93 -0.62 2.45
C VAL A 80 3.36 -0.90 3.89
N LEU A 81 4.19 -0.01 4.44
CA LEU A 81 4.71 -0.09 5.81
C LEU A 81 4.04 0.98 6.65
N PHE A 82 3.11 0.57 7.52
CA PHE A 82 2.32 1.49 8.36
C PHE A 82 1.77 0.74 9.60
N PRO A 83 1.73 1.37 10.77
CA PRO A 83 2.15 2.73 11.12
C PRO A 83 3.64 2.84 11.50
N ILE A 84 4.47 1.86 11.16
CA ILE A 84 5.90 1.88 11.39
C ILE A 84 6.67 1.30 10.21
N VAL A 85 7.84 1.89 9.93
CA VAL A 85 8.85 1.36 9.01
C VAL A 85 9.93 0.68 9.85
N GLY A 86 10.05 -0.66 9.79
CA GLY A 86 10.99 -1.42 10.60
C GLY A 86 10.32 -2.18 11.75
N CYS A 87 10.95 -2.25 12.92
CA CYS A 87 10.49 -3.01 14.09
C CYS A 87 10.46 -2.13 15.35
N LEU A 88 9.50 -2.40 16.22
CA LEU A 88 9.55 -1.94 17.60
C LEU A 88 10.51 -2.80 18.44
N ARG A 89 11.25 -2.18 19.34
CA ARG A 89 12.06 -2.90 20.33
C ARG A 89 11.12 -3.74 21.20
N ASN A 90 11.39 -5.05 21.29
CA ASN A 90 10.53 -6.01 21.99
C ASN A 90 9.07 -6.06 21.49
N GLY A 91 8.81 -5.62 20.25
CA GLY A 91 7.47 -5.64 19.64
C GLY A 91 6.50 -4.60 20.18
N THR A 92 6.89 -3.75 21.12
CA THR A 92 6.02 -2.75 21.76
C THR A 92 6.68 -1.38 21.86
N ALA A 93 5.87 -0.33 21.87
CA ALA A 93 6.29 1.03 22.17
C ALA A 93 5.18 1.81 22.85
N THR A 94 5.54 2.70 23.78
CA THR A 94 4.63 3.72 24.29
C THR A 94 4.83 4.99 23.46
N ILE A 95 3.78 5.44 22.81
CA ILE A 95 3.81 6.61 21.93
C ILE A 95 2.66 7.55 22.27
N GLY A 96 2.87 8.84 22.08
CA GLY A 96 1.87 9.88 22.30
C GLY A 96 1.04 9.64 23.56
N ASN A 97 0.66 10.55 24.31
CA ASN A 97 -0.26 10.44 25.47
C ASN A 97 -0.26 9.09 26.24
N SER A 98 0.90 8.45 26.36
CA SER A 98 1.12 7.16 27.05
C SER A 98 0.36 5.95 26.45
N LYS A 99 -0.04 6.01 25.18
CA LYS A 99 -0.66 4.86 24.51
C LYS A 99 0.40 3.82 24.14
N THR A 100 0.11 2.56 24.42
CA THR A 100 0.97 1.44 24.05
C THR A 100 0.56 0.88 22.69
N CYS A 101 1.53 0.74 21.81
CA CYS A 101 1.37 0.08 20.50
C CYS A 101 2.11 -1.26 20.51
N SER A 102 1.53 -2.26 19.84
CA SER A 102 2.12 -3.60 19.74
C SER A 102 1.84 -4.19 18.36
N PHE A 103 2.86 -4.25 17.52
CA PHE A 103 2.76 -4.86 16.18
C PHE A 103 4.11 -5.36 15.70
N GLY A 104 4.07 -6.27 14.74
CA GLY A 104 5.26 -6.87 14.14
C GLY A 104 6.02 -5.91 13.22
N ARG A 105 7.08 -6.44 12.61
CA ARG A 105 7.87 -5.72 11.61
C ARG A 105 6.98 -5.09 10.53
N HIS A 106 7.23 -3.82 10.24
CA HIS A 106 6.53 -3.01 9.23
C HIS A 106 5.06 -2.71 9.55
N GLY A 107 4.64 -2.87 10.81
CA GLY A 107 3.30 -2.54 11.24
C GLY A 107 2.24 -3.54 10.80
N LEU A 108 1.00 -3.06 10.65
CA LEU A 108 -0.20 -3.89 10.48
C LEU A 108 -0.80 -3.81 9.06
N ALA A 109 -0.72 -2.66 8.38
CA ALA A 109 -1.51 -2.38 7.18
C ALA A 109 -1.34 -3.42 6.05
N ARG A 110 -0.12 -3.90 5.80
CA ARG A 110 0.18 -4.87 4.75
C ARG A 110 -0.51 -6.24 4.90
N LYS A 111 -1.11 -6.51 6.05
CA LYS A 111 -1.79 -7.79 6.38
C LYS A 111 -3.31 -7.64 6.45
N LEU A 112 -3.83 -6.46 6.20
CA LEU A 112 -5.24 -6.14 6.34
C LEU A 112 -5.88 -5.88 4.98
N GLU A 113 -7.17 -6.18 4.88
CA GLU A 113 -7.95 -5.90 3.68
C GLU A 113 -8.29 -4.40 3.60
N PHE A 114 -7.99 -3.81 2.46
CA PHE A 114 -8.39 -2.46 2.12
C PHE A 114 -9.67 -2.50 1.30
N THR A 115 -10.55 -1.54 1.55
CA THR A 115 -11.75 -1.35 0.73
C THR A 115 -11.40 -0.51 -0.50
N LEU A 116 -11.78 -0.97 -1.69
CA LEU A 116 -11.73 -0.17 -2.91
C LEU A 116 -12.80 0.92 -2.82
N VAL A 117 -12.38 2.18 -2.70
CA VAL A 117 -13.28 3.34 -2.56
C VAL A 117 -13.72 3.86 -3.91
N SER A 118 -12.80 3.90 -4.86
CA SER A 118 -13.07 4.32 -6.24
C SER A 118 -12.05 3.72 -7.20
N SER A 119 -12.48 3.51 -8.44
CA SER A 119 -11.58 3.14 -9.53
C SER A 119 -12.06 3.69 -10.87
N SER A 120 -11.10 3.94 -11.75
CA SER A 120 -11.28 4.24 -13.16
C SER A 120 -10.28 3.41 -13.97
N GLU A 121 -10.15 3.65 -15.26
CA GLU A 121 -9.15 2.97 -16.07
C GLU A 121 -7.70 3.28 -15.64
N THR A 122 -7.46 4.48 -15.08
CA THR A 122 -6.11 4.99 -14.78
C THR A 122 -5.89 5.35 -13.32
N CYS A 123 -6.89 5.22 -12.47
CA CYS A 123 -6.79 5.59 -11.07
C CYS A 123 -7.55 4.60 -10.17
N ALA A 124 -7.00 4.27 -9.00
CA ALA A 124 -7.70 3.54 -7.95
C ALA A 124 -7.35 4.11 -6.58
N VAL A 125 -8.34 4.10 -5.68
CA VAL A 125 -8.19 4.50 -4.30
C VAL A 125 -8.65 3.35 -3.40
N TYR A 126 -7.73 2.86 -2.58
CA TYR A 126 -8.00 1.91 -1.52
C TYR A 126 -7.94 2.59 -0.17
N SER A 127 -8.82 2.20 0.76
CA SER A 127 -8.86 2.73 2.12
C SER A 127 -8.84 1.62 3.16
N LEU A 128 -8.01 1.78 4.18
CA LEU A 128 -8.01 1.03 5.42
C LEU A 128 -8.40 1.96 6.55
N LYS A 129 -9.52 1.68 7.20
CA LYS A 129 -9.97 2.40 8.39
C LYS A 129 -9.67 1.61 9.65
N ALA A 130 -9.39 2.34 10.73
CA ALA A 130 -9.26 1.74 12.05
C ALA A 130 -10.57 1.05 12.46
N ASP A 131 -10.44 -0.15 13.03
CA ASP A 131 -11.49 -0.92 13.65
C ASP A 131 -11.06 -1.37 15.06
N ASP A 132 -11.88 -2.13 15.75
CA ASP A 132 -11.57 -2.59 17.10
C ASP A 132 -10.30 -3.43 17.14
N SER A 133 -10.07 -4.28 16.15
CA SER A 133 -8.89 -5.16 16.07
C SER A 133 -7.59 -4.38 15.81
N THR A 134 -7.64 -3.36 14.99
CA THR A 134 -6.49 -2.49 14.75
C THR A 134 -6.20 -1.59 15.93
N LYS A 135 -7.25 -1.13 16.66
CA LYS A 135 -7.12 -0.29 17.86
C LYS A 135 -6.49 -1.02 19.05
N GLU A 136 -6.60 -2.36 19.12
CA GLU A 136 -5.86 -3.17 20.10
C GLU A 136 -4.33 -3.07 19.91
N GLN A 137 -3.88 -2.92 18.68
CA GLN A 137 -2.46 -2.86 18.32
C GLN A 137 -1.95 -1.43 18.18
N TYR A 138 -2.77 -0.54 17.61
CA TYR A 138 -2.48 0.87 17.35
C TYR A 138 -3.69 1.72 17.73
N PRO A 139 -3.76 2.20 18.99
CA PRO A 139 -4.98 2.76 19.60
C PRO A 139 -5.28 4.19 19.13
N TYR A 140 -5.37 4.36 17.81
CA TYR A 140 -5.71 5.61 17.14
C TYR A 140 -6.80 5.37 16.09
N ASP A 141 -7.63 6.38 15.88
CA ASP A 141 -8.68 6.36 14.87
C ASP A 141 -8.13 6.90 13.55
N PHE A 142 -7.54 6.02 12.77
CA PHE A 142 -6.87 6.36 11.51
C PHE A 142 -7.67 5.93 10.29
N GLU A 143 -7.39 6.59 9.19
CA GLU A 143 -7.66 6.09 7.85
C GLU A 143 -6.38 6.22 7.01
N LEU A 144 -5.96 5.13 6.39
CA LEU A 144 -4.88 5.10 5.41
C LEU A 144 -5.47 4.90 4.03
N GLN A 145 -5.26 5.86 3.13
CA GLN A 145 -5.61 5.72 1.73
C GLN A 145 -4.37 5.49 0.88
N MET A 146 -4.43 4.47 0.03
CA MET A 146 -3.48 4.17 -1.02
C MET A 146 -4.08 4.64 -2.33
N ILE A 147 -3.44 5.60 -3.00
CA ILE A 147 -3.91 6.21 -4.24
C ILE A 147 -2.93 5.86 -5.34
N TYR A 148 -3.42 5.19 -6.37
CA TYR A 148 -2.66 4.77 -7.54
C TYR A 148 -3.15 5.54 -8.75
N GLU A 149 -2.23 6.21 -9.45
CA GLU A 149 -2.51 7.01 -10.64
C GLU A 149 -1.52 6.62 -11.72
N LEU A 150 -2.00 6.16 -12.89
CA LEU A 150 -1.12 5.94 -14.02
C LEU A 150 -0.64 7.28 -14.57
N THR A 151 0.63 7.32 -14.91
CA THR A 151 1.23 8.35 -15.75
C THR A 151 1.42 7.78 -17.16
N ASP A 152 1.91 8.57 -18.10
CA ASP A 152 2.14 8.10 -19.49
C ASP A 152 2.99 6.82 -19.55
N HIS A 153 3.99 6.72 -18.66
CA HIS A 153 4.96 5.60 -18.67
C HIS A 153 5.24 5.03 -17.28
N GLY A 154 4.27 5.07 -16.36
CA GLY A 154 4.49 4.54 -15.02
C GLY A 154 3.29 4.67 -14.11
N VAL A 155 3.51 4.49 -12.83
CA VAL A 155 2.48 4.63 -11.79
C VAL A 155 2.98 5.56 -10.69
N LYS A 156 2.14 6.50 -10.31
CA LYS A 156 2.32 7.35 -9.13
C LYS A 156 1.54 6.72 -7.98
N ILE A 157 2.21 6.51 -6.85
CA ILE A 157 1.63 5.98 -5.63
C ILE A 157 1.65 7.09 -4.57
N SER A 158 0.47 7.47 -4.09
CA SER A 158 0.32 8.45 -3.01
C SER A 158 -0.27 7.78 -1.78
N HIS A 159 0.26 8.12 -0.62
CA HIS A 159 -0.27 7.69 0.68
C HIS A 159 -0.91 8.88 1.37
N LYS A 160 -2.18 8.75 1.77
CA LYS A 160 -2.87 9.77 2.56
C LYS A 160 -3.26 9.17 3.90
N VAL A 161 -2.72 9.73 4.98
CA VAL A 161 -3.03 9.34 6.36
C VAL A 161 -3.94 10.39 6.98
N ILE A 162 -5.10 9.95 7.46
CA ILE A 162 -6.11 10.80 8.08
C ILE A 162 -6.25 10.38 9.53
N ASN A 163 -6.20 11.33 10.44
CA ASN A 163 -6.49 11.13 11.85
C ASN A 163 -7.94 11.58 12.10
N HIS A 164 -8.81 10.64 12.45
CA HIS A 164 -10.21 10.91 12.80
C HIS A 164 -10.42 11.14 14.31
N GLY A 165 -9.35 10.96 15.12
CA GLY A 165 -9.39 11.20 16.56
C GLY A 165 -8.94 12.60 16.92
N ASP A 166 -9.16 12.96 18.20
CA ASP A 166 -8.87 14.29 18.75
C ASP A 166 -7.45 14.46 19.29
N ILE A 167 -6.64 13.40 19.27
CA ILE A 167 -5.28 13.41 19.78
C ILE A 167 -4.25 13.25 18.67
N VAL A 168 -3.06 13.79 18.88
CA VAL A 168 -1.94 13.62 17.95
C VAL A 168 -1.67 12.13 17.73
N MET A 169 -1.62 11.72 16.47
CA MET A 169 -1.38 10.35 16.03
C MET A 169 0.02 10.24 15.41
N PRO A 170 1.02 9.75 16.16
CA PRO A 170 2.37 9.54 15.61
C PRO A 170 2.43 8.31 14.71
N TYR A 171 2.94 8.46 13.50
CA TYR A 171 3.13 7.36 12.57
C TYR A 171 4.39 7.53 11.72
N CYS A 172 4.83 6.43 11.14
CA CYS A 172 5.76 6.40 10.00
C CYS A 172 5.09 5.65 8.85
N ILE A 173 5.42 6.04 7.62
CA ILE A 173 4.92 5.37 6.44
C ILE A 173 6.04 5.13 5.44
N GLY A 174 5.97 4.04 4.69
CA GLY A 174 6.92 3.72 3.63
C GLY A 174 6.36 2.69 2.66
N GLY A 175 7.00 2.59 1.49
CA GLY A 175 6.76 1.53 0.52
C GLY A 175 7.98 0.62 0.44
N HIS A 176 7.75 -0.64 0.11
CA HIS A 176 8.81 -1.65 -0.03
C HIS A 176 8.66 -2.43 -1.35
N PRO A 177 8.67 -1.74 -2.51
CA PRO A 177 8.61 -2.43 -3.79
C PRO A 177 9.90 -3.16 -4.09
N ALA A 178 9.81 -4.33 -4.72
CA ALA A 178 10.93 -5.07 -5.29
C ALA A 178 10.83 -5.12 -6.81
N PHE A 179 11.99 -5.06 -7.49
CA PHE A 179 12.12 -5.10 -8.93
C PHE A 179 13.07 -6.21 -9.37
#